data_9aee8cb58c0a62c38e416ccdcfe2e68f
#
_entry.id   9aee8cb58c0a62c38e416ccdcfe2e68f
#
_cell.length_a   1.000
_cell.length_b   1.000
_cell.length_c   1.000
_cell.angle_alpha   90.00
_cell.angle_beta   90.00
_cell.angle_gamma   90.00
#
_symmetry.space_group_name_H-M   'P 1'
#
loop_
_entity.id
_entity.type
_entity.pdbx_description
1 polymer ?
#
loop_
_entity_poly.entity_id
_entity_poly.type
_entity_poly.pdbx_seq_one_letter_code
_entity_poly.pdbx_strand_id
1 'polypeptide(L)'
;VVDQFYKGDCSKWLKFANTLKLRMAIRISGVEPEYAQTKAQEAVLGGVMESVGDSSYDTTNGGINENGYAIVSGWPEVRANACLVSYMNGYNDPRRPAYFTPQTQTAAGGYVGVRSGSAEIPEPTVYANYSKLFIATDKTLPQPVMYAAEAAFLRAEGALKGWRCQDFL
;
A
#
# COMPACT_ATOMS: atom_id res chain seq x y z
N VAL A 1 -25.16 -0.04 -10.39
CA VAL A 1 -24.64 0.21 -9.03
C VAL A 1 -23.49 1.20 -9.15
N VAL A 2 -23.60 2.35 -8.46
CA VAL A 2 -22.60 3.43 -8.52
C VAL A 2 -21.40 3.15 -7.62
N ASP A 3 -21.54 2.25 -6.63
CA ASP A 3 -20.44 1.86 -5.73
C ASP A 3 -19.41 0.99 -6.46
N GLN A 4 -18.25 1.56 -6.70
CA GLN A 4 -17.16 0.96 -7.44
C GLN A 4 -16.19 0.17 -6.54
N PHE A 5 -16.29 0.37 -5.22
CA PHE A 5 -15.43 -0.29 -4.24
C PHE A 5 -15.97 -1.66 -3.85
N TYR A 6 -17.18 -1.72 -3.35
CA TYR A 6 -17.77 -2.93 -2.78
C TYR A 6 -19.06 -3.37 -3.42
N LYS A 7 -19.47 -2.73 -4.54
CA LYS A 7 -20.68 -3.06 -5.30
C LYS A 7 -21.98 -3.02 -4.48
N GLY A 8 -22.02 -2.16 -3.46
CA GLY A 8 -23.16 -1.99 -2.55
C GLY A 8 -23.15 -2.90 -1.33
N ASP A 9 -22.06 -3.60 -1.06
CA ASP A 9 -21.91 -4.43 0.15
C ASP A 9 -21.69 -3.56 1.38
N CYS A 10 -22.75 -3.30 2.14
CA CYS A 10 -22.72 -2.47 3.35
C CYS A 10 -21.88 -3.11 4.46
N SER A 11 -21.73 -4.44 4.51
CA SER A 11 -20.92 -5.09 5.55
C SER A 11 -19.44 -4.81 5.35
N LYS A 12 -18.97 -4.80 4.11
CA LYS A 12 -17.60 -4.41 3.77
C LYS A 12 -17.35 -2.92 4.00
N TRP A 13 -18.33 -2.09 3.71
CA TRP A 13 -18.25 -0.66 4.03
C TRP A 13 -18.14 -0.39 5.53
N LEU A 14 -18.85 -1.17 6.35
CA LEU A 14 -18.73 -1.08 7.82
C LEU A 14 -17.34 -1.45 8.29
N LYS A 15 -16.78 -2.55 7.79
CA LYS A 15 -15.38 -2.96 8.09
C LYS A 15 -14.37 -1.91 7.64
N PHE A 16 -14.56 -1.32 6.45
CA PHE A 16 -13.72 -0.21 5.96
C PHE A 16 -13.76 0.99 6.92
N ALA A 17 -14.95 1.44 7.29
CA ALA A 17 -15.14 2.57 8.18
C ALA A 17 -14.51 2.33 9.56
N ASN A 18 -14.68 1.14 10.13
CA ASN A 18 -14.06 0.77 11.39
C ASN A 18 -12.53 0.67 11.28
N THR A 19 -11.99 0.17 10.17
CA THR A 19 -10.53 0.15 9.95
C THR A 19 -9.98 1.58 9.85
N LEU A 20 -10.69 2.48 9.17
CA LEU A 20 -10.32 3.90 9.11
C LEU A 20 -10.39 4.56 10.49
N LYS A 21 -11.44 4.26 11.28
CA LYS A 21 -11.58 4.73 12.67
C LYS A 21 -10.42 4.25 13.53
N LEU A 22 -10.02 2.99 13.41
CA LEU A 22 -8.86 2.43 14.10
C LEU A 22 -7.57 3.15 13.71
N ARG A 23 -7.34 3.38 12.41
CA ARG A 23 -6.19 4.16 11.90
C ARG A 23 -6.14 5.55 12.53
N MET A 24 -7.26 6.27 12.55
CA MET A 24 -7.34 7.60 13.14
C MET A 24 -7.06 7.57 14.65
N ALA A 25 -7.61 6.61 15.38
CA ALA A 25 -7.37 6.43 16.80
C ALA A 25 -5.87 6.20 17.10
N ILE A 26 -5.21 5.33 16.36
CA ILE A 26 -3.76 5.12 16.50
C ILE A 26 -2.98 6.42 16.24
N ARG A 27 -3.35 7.22 15.25
CA ARG A 27 -2.64 8.47 14.91
C ARG A 27 -2.75 9.54 15.98
N ILE A 28 -3.87 9.65 16.68
CA ILE A 28 -4.06 10.64 17.75
C ILE A 28 -3.60 10.14 19.12
N SER A 29 -3.13 8.92 19.24
CA SER A 29 -2.80 8.29 20.53
C SER A 29 -1.71 9.01 21.32
N GLY A 30 -0.87 9.80 20.68
CA GLY A 30 0.16 10.60 21.34
C GLY A 30 -0.36 11.90 21.96
N VAL A 31 -1.55 12.36 21.55
CA VAL A 31 -2.14 13.63 22.02
C VAL A 31 -3.32 13.37 22.95
N GLU A 32 -4.19 12.41 22.60
CA GLU A 32 -5.41 12.05 23.32
C GLU A 32 -5.46 10.53 23.59
N PRO A 33 -4.60 10.00 24.48
CA PRO A 33 -4.41 8.56 24.61
C PRO A 33 -5.67 7.82 25.07
N GLU A 34 -6.42 8.34 26.03
CA GLU A 34 -7.62 7.67 26.55
C GLU A 34 -8.76 7.65 25.53
N TYR A 35 -8.97 8.77 24.85
CA TYR A 35 -9.96 8.87 23.79
C TYR A 35 -9.58 7.94 22.62
N ALA A 36 -8.30 7.93 22.24
CA ALA A 36 -7.77 7.06 21.20
C ALA A 36 -7.98 5.58 21.54
N GLN A 37 -7.67 5.16 22.75
CA GLN A 37 -7.88 3.79 23.23
C GLN A 37 -9.35 3.39 23.11
N THR A 38 -10.25 4.25 23.62
CA THR A 38 -11.70 4.00 23.57
C THR A 38 -12.16 3.81 22.12
N LYS A 39 -11.75 4.71 21.22
CA LYS A 39 -12.15 4.66 19.80
C LYS A 39 -11.54 3.50 19.03
N ALA A 40 -10.33 3.10 19.36
CA ALA A 40 -9.70 1.91 18.79
C ALA A 40 -10.45 0.64 19.20
N GLN A 41 -10.79 0.49 20.47
CA GLN A 41 -11.54 -0.66 20.97
C GLN A 41 -12.96 -0.73 20.37
N GLU A 42 -13.66 0.40 20.29
CA GLU A 42 -14.95 0.47 19.61
C GLU A 42 -14.85 0.03 18.13
N ALA A 43 -13.79 0.45 17.43
CA ALA A 43 -13.58 0.10 16.03
C ALA A 43 -13.34 -1.40 15.84
N VAL A 44 -12.50 -2.01 16.68
CA VAL A 44 -12.23 -3.46 16.64
C VAL A 44 -13.47 -4.28 16.98
N LEU A 45 -14.22 -3.88 18.02
CA LEU A 45 -15.48 -4.53 18.39
C LEU A 45 -16.55 -4.43 17.30
N GLY A 46 -16.57 -3.32 16.57
CA GLY A 46 -17.48 -3.10 15.44
C GLY A 46 -17.11 -3.90 14.18
N GLY A 47 -15.98 -4.58 14.18
CA GLY A 47 -15.45 -5.36 13.08
C GLY A 47 -14.62 -4.52 12.10
N VAL A 48 -13.34 -4.84 11.99
CA VAL A 48 -12.39 -4.27 11.04
C VAL A 48 -12.15 -5.23 9.87
N MET A 49 -11.39 -4.82 8.87
CA MET A 49 -10.96 -5.72 7.78
C MET A 49 -10.09 -6.85 8.34
N GLU A 50 -10.35 -8.10 7.92
CA GLU A 50 -9.63 -9.28 8.42
C GLU A 50 -9.03 -10.12 7.30
N SER A 51 -9.68 -10.13 6.14
CA SER A 51 -9.28 -10.96 5.00
C SER A 51 -8.93 -10.12 3.78
N VAL A 52 -8.18 -10.70 2.86
CA VAL A 52 -7.88 -10.04 1.57
C VAL A 52 -9.18 -9.63 0.85
N GLY A 53 -10.26 -10.39 1.01
CA GLY A 53 -11.56 -10.08 0.42
C GLY A 53 -12.26 -8.85 1.01
N ASP A 54 -11.81 -8.34 2.16
CA ASP A 54 -12.30 -7.10 2.76
C ASP A 54 -11.54 -5.87 2.25
N SER A 55 -10.37 -6.05 1.60
CA SER A 55 -9.56 -4.96 1.07
C SER A 55 -10.34 -4.13 0.06
N SER A 56 -10.13 -2.82 0.09
CA SER A 56 -10.82 -1.86 -0.76
C SER A 56 -10.00 -1.50 -1.98
N TYR A 57 -10.63 -1.61 -3.14
CA TYR A 57 -10.04 -1.23 -4.42
C TYR A 57 -11.02 -0.36 -5.21
N ASP A 58 -10.52 0.69 -5.83
CA ASP A 58 -11.26 1.37 -6.89
C ASP A 58 -11.15 0.53 -8.17
N THR A 59 -12.30 0.04 -8.64
CA THR A 59 -12.41 -0.83 -9.81
C THR A 59 -12.88 -0.11 -11.06
N THR A 60 -12.91 1.23 -11.07
CA THR A 60 -13.32 2.03 -12.24
C THR A 60 -12.35 2.00 -13.40
N ASN A 61 -11.26 1.33 -13.25
CA ASN A 61 -10.19 1.27 -14.23
C ASN A 61 -10.63 0.58 -15.52
N GLY A 62 -10.29 1.17 -16.64
CA GLY A 62 -10.63 0.64 -17.97
C GLY A 62 -11.54 1.54 -18.81
N GLY A 63 -11.73 2.79 -18.38
CA GLY A 63 -12.49 3.80 -19.09
C GLY A 63 -11.85 5.18 -18.97
N ILE A 64 -12.62 6.14 -18.46
CA ILE A 64 -12.17 7.52 -18.25
C ILE A 64 -11.15 7.60 -17.08
N ASN A 65 -11.19 6.66 -16.14
CA ASN A 65 -10.33 6.64 -14.95
C ASN A 65 -9.30 5.50 -15.05
N GLU A 66 -8.12 5.80 -15.54
CA GLU A 66 -6.97 4.90 -15.44
C GLU A 66 -6.40 4.91 -14.00
N ASN A 67 -5.75 3.82 -13.60
CA ASN A 67 -5.08 3.74 -12.30
C ASN A 67 -4.01 4.84 -12.19
N GLY A 68 -4.22 5.80 -11.29
CA GLY A 68 -3.32 6.93 -11.09
C GLY A 68 -1.89 6.52 -10.70
N TYR A 69 -1.74 5.44 -9.93
CA TYR A 69 -0.42 4.90 -9.61
C TYR A 69 0.29 4.32 -10.83
N ALA A 70 -0.45 3.66 -11.73
CA ALA A 70 0.12 3.14 -12.97
C ALA A 70 0.56 4.27 -13.89
N ILE A 71 -0.24 5.34 -14.01
CA ILE A 71 0.10 6.54 -14.82
C ILE A 71 1.40 7.15 -14.28
N VAL A 72 1.43 7.52 -13.00
CA VAL A 72 2.59 8.19 -12.39
C VAL A 72 3.83 7.29 -12.42
N SER A 73 3.67 6.00 -12.15
CA SER A 73 4.78 5.03 -12.20
C SER A 73 5.33 4.81 -13.61
N GLY A 74 4.55 5.18 -14.65
CA GLY A 74 4.98 5.16 -16.04
C GLY A 74 5.90 6.31 -16.42
N TRP A 75 5.95 7.38 -15.62
CA TRP A 75 6.78 8.55 -15.92
C TRP A 75 8.29 8.20 -15.86
N PRO A 76 9.11 8.87 -16.71
CA PRO A 76 10.54 8.57 -16.74
C PRO A 76 11.26 8.76 -15.40
N GLU A 77 10.78 9.68 -14.56
CA GLU A 77 11.37 10.06 -13.28
C GLU A 77 11.02 9.11 -12.14
N VAL A 78 9.98 8.28 -12.31
CA VAL A 78 9.53 7.35 -11.26
C VAL A 78 10.21 6.00 -11.43
N ARG A 79 11.00 5.63 -10.45
CA ARG A 79 11.76 4.37 -10.42
C ARG A 79 11.65 3.68 -9.07
N ALA A 80 12.00 2.40 -9.05
CA ALA A 80 12.05 1.62 -7.83
C ALA A 80 13.05 2.21 -6.83
N ASN A 81 12.68 2.25 -5.55
CA ASN A 81 13.54 2.75 -4.48
C ASN A 81 14.68 1.76 -4.18
N ALA A 82 15.92 2.26 -4.06
CA ALA A 82 17.09 1.44 -3.82
C ALA A 82 17.01 0.65 -2.51
N CYS A 83 16.43 1.20 -1.45
CA CYS A 83 16.31 0.52 -0.17
C CYS A 83 15.48 -0.75 -0.32
N LEU A 84 14.26 -0.64 -0.87
CA LEU A 84 13.37 -1.80 -1.08
C LEU A 84 14.01 -2.82 -2.02
N VAL A 85 14.57 -2.37 -3.15
CA VAL A 85 15.21 -3.27 -4.13
C VAL A 85 16.39 -4.01 -3.52
N SER A 86 17.23 -3.32 -2.70
CA SER A 86 18.37 -3.95 -2.03
C SER A 86 17.95 -5.03 -1.05
N TYR A 87 16.90 -4.79 -0.25
CA TYR A 87 16.33 -5.82 0.63
C TYR A 87 15.86 -7.03 -0.17
N MET A 88 15.04 -6.81 -1.20
CA MET A 88 14.50 -7.89 -2.01
C MET A 88 15.58 -8.65 -2.78
N ASN A 89 16.65 -7.98 -3.20
CA ASN A 89 17.82 -8.63 -3.82
C ASN A 89 18.60 -9.45 -2.80
N GLY A 90 18.87 -8.89 -1.61
CA GLY A 90 19.63 -9.55 -0.56
C GLY A 90 18.99 -10.85 -0.05
N TYR A 91 17.66 -10.87 0.04
CA TYR A 91 16.90 -12.05 0.43
C TYR A 91 16.49 -12.94 -0.74
N ASN A 92 16.91 -12.62 -1.96
CA ASN A 92 16.46 -13.30 -3.19
C ASN A 92 14.92 -13.44 -3.26
N ASP A 93 14.20 -12.39 -2.90
CA ASP A 93 12.75 -12.39 -2.76
C ASP A 93 12.06 -12.75 -4.09
N PRO A 94 11.24 -13.81 -4.13
CA PRO A 94 10.57 -14.25 -5.34
C PRO A 94 9.51 -13.27 -5.86
N ARG A 95 9.09 -12.28 -5.06
CA ARG A 95 8.11 -11.25 -5.46
C ARG A 95 8.70 -10.15 -6.35
N ARG A 96 10.03 -10.08 -6.51
CA ARG A 96 10.69 -9.04 -7.34
C ARG A 96 10.06 -8.85 -8.72
N PRO A 97 9.82 -9.92 -9.51
CA PRO A 97 9.22 -9.75 -10.84
C PRO A 97 7.76 -9.28 -10.80
N ALA A 98 7.06 -9.42 -9.67
CA ALA A 98 5.71 -8.90 -9.50
C ALA A 98 5.70 -7.40 -9.13
N TYR A 99 6.79 -6.88 -8.56
CA TYR A 99 6.89 -5.49 -8.12
C TYR A 99 7.65 -4.60 -9.09
N PHE A 100 8.64 -5.15 -9.79
CA PHE A 100 9.56 -4.38 -10.61
C PHE A 100 9.78 -5.01 -11.98
N THR A 101 10.02 -4.16 -12.97
CA THR A 101 10.61 -4.59 -14.24
C THR A 101 12.13 -4.61 -14.09
N PRO A 102 12.82 -5.64 -14.62
CA PRO A 102 14.27 -5.62 -14.64
C PRO A 102 14.78 -4.49 -15.53
N GLN A 103 15.89 -3.87 -15.14
CA GLN A 103 16.59 -2.97 -16.02
C GLN A 103 17.45 -3.77 -17.01
N THR A 104 17.58 -3.25 -18.22
CA THR A 104 18.28 -3.95 -19.33
C THR A 104 19.48 -3.18 -19.87
N GLN A 105 19.75 -1.99 -19.34
CA GLN A 105 20.74 -1.06 -19.90
C GLN A 105 22.16 -1.25 -19.34
N THR A 106 22.32 -1.98 -18.24
CA THR A 106 23.64 -2.30 -17.69
C THR A 106 23.99 -3.77 -17.93
N ALA A 107 25.27 -4.07 -18.08
CA ALA A 107 25.75 -5.44 -18.28
C ALA A 107 25.40 -6.40 -17.13
N ALA A 108 25.20 -5.85 -15.92
CA ALA A 108 24.80 -6.63 -14.74
C ALA A 108 23.34 -7.09 -14.81
N GLY A 109 22.47 -6.38 -15.55
CA GLY A 109 21.04 -6.69 -15.63
C GLY A 109 20.35 -6.65 -14.26
N GLY A 110 19.18 -7.28 -14.17
CA GLY A 110 18.50 -7.51 -12.91
C GLY A 110 17.73 -6.29 -12.38
N TYR A 111 17.52 -6.27 -11.06
CA TYR A 111 16.72 -5.22 -10.41
C TYR A 111 17.62 -4.21 -9.72
N VAL A 112 17.51 -2.96 -10.14
CA VAL A 112 18.32 -1.83 -9.64
C VAL A 112 17.40 -0.70 -9.22
N GLY A 113 17.52 -0.25 -7.97
CA GLY A 113 16.75 0.87 -7.43
C GLY A 113 17.53 2.19 -7.44
N VAL A 114 16.80 3.31 -7.52
CA VAL A 114 17.38 4.65 -7.39
C VAL A 114 17.44 5.05 -5.91
N ARG A 115 18.54 5.67 -5.50
CA ARG A 115 18.71 6.17 -4.12
C ARG A 115 17.88 7.44 -3.92
N SER A 116 16.96 7.41 -2.97
CA SER A 116 16.20 8.60 -2.56
C SER A 116 17.10 9.61 -1.87
N GLY A 117 16.88 10.90 -2.13
CA GLY A 117 17.66 11.98 -1.53
C GLY A 117 19.07 12.15 -2.12
N SER A 118 19.34 11.57 -3.28
CA SER A 118 20.57 11.86 -4.02
C SER A 118 20.59 13.34 -4.43
N ALA A 119 21.75 13.99 -4.23
CA ALA A 119 21.94 15.39 -4.63
C ALA A 119 22.00 15.55 -6.15
N GLU A 120 22.35 14.50 -6.86
CA GLU A 120 22.32 14.50 -8.32
C GLU A 120 20.95 14.00 -8.78
N ILE A 121 20.22 14.85 -9.49
CA ILE A 121 19.05 14.44 -10.25
C ILE A 121 19.60 13.84 -11.55
N PRO A 122 19.52 12.52 -11.75
CA PRO A 122 20.02 11.93 -12.97
C PRO A 122 19.26 12.48 -14.16
N GLU A 123 19.95 12.75 -15.25
CA GLU A 123 19.32 13.06 -16.55
C GLU A 123 18.34 11.93 -16.94
N PRO A 124 17.24 12.23 -17.66
CA PRO A 124 16.23 11.24 -18.03
C PRO A 124 16.82 9.97 -18.68
N THR A 125 17.92 10.10 -19.40
CA THR A 125 18.63 8.96 -20.01
C THR A 125 19.24 8.02 -18.96
N VAL A 126 19.60 8.52 -17.79
CA VAL A 126 20.17 7.73 -16.68
C VAL A 126 19.09 6.91 -15.98
N TYR A 127 17.83 7.36 -15.99
CA TYR A 127 16.72 6.60 -15.40
C TYR A 127 16.51 5.24 -16.04
N ALA A 128 16.93 5.05 -17.30
CA ALA A 128 16.87 3.78 -17.98
C ALA A 128 17.72 2.69 -17.29
N ASN A 129 18.69 3.08 -16.46
CA ASN A 129 19.53 2.15 -15.67
C ASN A 129 18.82 1.62 -14.41
N TYR A 130 17.62 2.10 -14.11
CA TYR A 130 16.88 1.72 -12.92
C TYR A 130 15.58 1.00 -13.26
N SER A 131 15.19 0.06 -12.41
CA SER A 131 13.95 -0.68 -12.54
C SER A 131 12.72 0.23 -12.41
N LYS A 132 11.73 -0.01 -13.26
CA LYS A 132 10.38 0.57 -13.13
C LYS A 132 9.53 -0.27 -12.17
N LEU A 133 8.46 0.33 -11.65
CA LEU A 133 7.42 -0.40 -10.96
C LEU A 133 6.60 -1.21 -11.97
N PHE A 134 6.30 -2.47 -11.65
CA PHE A 134 5.53 -3.34 -12.55
C PHE A 134 4.13 -2.79 -12.84
N ILE A 135 3.49 -2.13 -11.87
CA ILE A 135 2.17 -1.50 -12.05
C ILE A 135 2.12 -0.50 -13.22
N ALA A 136 3.26 0.07 -13.63
CA ALA A 136 3.35 0.96 -14.79
C ALA A 136 3.02 0.28 -16.11
N THR A 137 2.99 -1.05 -16.16
CA THR A 137 2.72 -1.82 -17.37
C THR A 137 1.25 -1.98 -17.69
N ASP A 138 0.36 -1.79 -16.69
CA ASP A 138 -1.09 -1.97 -16.86
C ASP A 138 -1.88 -0.92 -16.08
N LYS A 139 -2.44 0.02 -16.79
CA LYS A 139 -3.25 1.10 -16.23
C LYS A 139 -4.69 0.66 -15.87
N THR A 140 -5.08 -0.54 -16.24
CA THR A 140 -6.42 -1.08 -15.96
C THR A 140 -6.50 -1.80 -14.63
N LEU A 141 -5.35 -1.99 -13.95
CA LEU A 141 -5.32 -2.62 -12.63
C LEU A 141 -6.14 -1.84 -11.60
N PRO A 142 -6.91 -2.52 -10.75
CA PRO A 142 -7.63 -1.86 -9.66
C PRO A 142 -6.69 -1.04 -8.78
N GLN A 143 -7.10 0.18 -8.44
CA GLN A 143 -6.32 1.04 -7.57
C GLN A 143 -6.59 0.70 -6.10
N PRO A 144 -5.59 0.27 -5.32
CA PRO A 144 -5.78 -0.03 -3.91
C PRO A 144 -6.05 1.26 -3.11
N VAL A 145 -7.01 1.18 -2.19
CA VAL A 145 -7.38 2.26 -1.28
C VAL A 145 -7.04 1.90 0.15
N MET A 146 -7.36 0.67 0.59
CA MET A 146 -7.03 0.17 1.91
C MET A 146 -6.90 -1.35 1.88
N TYR A 147 -5.83 -1.86 2.46
CA TYR A 147 -5.60 -3.30 2.57
C TYR A 147 -5.99 -3.83 3.95
N ALA A 148 -6.54 -5.03 4.01
CA ALA A 148 -6.79 -5.73 5.28
C ALA A 148 -5.50 -5.95 6.10
N ALA A 149 -4.36 -6.09 5.44
CA ALA A 149 -3.05 -6.15 6.10
C ALA A 149 -2.77 -4.93 6.99
N GLU A 150 -3.23 -3.74 6.59
CA GLU A 150 -3.10 -2.54 7.42
C GLU A 150 -3.90 -2.66 8.71
N ALA A 151 -5.12 -3.20 8.66
CA ALA A 151 -5.93 -3.45 9.85
C ALA A 151 -5.22 -4.38 10.85
N ALA A 152 -4.55 -5.43 10.35
CA ALA A 152 -3.76 -6.34 11.17
C ALA A 152 -2.59 -5.61 11.86
N PHE A 153 -1.84 -4.76 11.16
CA PHE A 153 -0.77 -3.96 11.75
C PHE A 153 -1.29 -2.93 12.75
N LEU A 154 -2.40 -2.26 12.47
CA LEU A 154 -3.03 -1.30 13.40
C LEU A 154 -3.50 -2.00 14.69
N ARG A 155 -4.06 -3.21 14.59
CA ARG A 155 -4.42 -4.03 15.76
C ARG A 155 -3.18 -4.41 16.57
N ALA A 156 -2.10 -4.82 15.91
CA ALA A 156 -0.84 -5.15 16.56
C ALA A 156 -0.24 -3.92 17.28
N GLU A 157 -0.27 -2.74 16.64
CA GLU A 157 0.19 -1.49 17.27
C GLU A 157 -0.66 -1.11 18.48
N GLY A 158 -1.99 -1.25 18.40
CA GLY A 158 -2.88 -1.03 19.54
C GLY A 158 -2.60 -2.00 20.69
N ALA A 159 -2.32 -3.26 20.38
CA ALA A 159 -1.94 -4.26 21.38
C ALA A 159 -0.61 -3.92 22.07
N LEU A 160 0.39 -3.44 21.34
CA LEU A 160 1.66 -2.97 21.92
C LEU A 160 1.48 -1.76 22.85
N LYS A 161 0.42 -0.96 22.64
CA LYS A 161 0.03 0.14 23.54
C LYS A 161 -0.77 -0.36 24.77
N GLY A 162 -1.00 -1.66 24.92
CA GLY A 162 -1.79 -2.24 26.00
C GLY A 162 -3.32 -2.15 25.80
N TRP A 163 -3.77 -1.82 24.59
CA TRP A 163 -5.19 -1.77 24.28
C TRP A 163 -5.76 -3.15 23.97
N ARG A 164 -7.04 -3.36 24.28
CA ARG A 164 -7.73 -4.62 23.93
C ARG A 164 -8.09 -4.64 22.44
N CYS A 165 -7.08 -4.79 21.61
CA CYS A 165 -7.22 -4.91 20.14
C CYS A 165 -6.94 -6.35 19.66
N GLN A 166 -6.78 -7.32 20.59
CA GLN A 166 -6.37 -8.71 20.32
C GLN A 166 -7.51 -9.73 20.34
N ASP A 167 -8.69 -9.39 20.87
CA ASP A 167 -9.72 -10.37 21.24
C ASP A 167 -10.31 -11.20 20.07
N PHE A 168 -9.64 -11.22 18.91
CA PHE A 168 -10.06 -11.97 17.71
C PHE A 168 -8.87 -12.55 16.92
N LEU A 169 -7.81 -13.01 17.60
CA LEU A 169 -6.78 -13.84 16.96
C LEU A 169 -7.01 -15.30 17.27
#